data_676266f2f5d45c8634de5c847c7757a1
#
_entry.id   676266f2f5d45c8634de5c847c7757a1
#
_cell.length_a   1.000
_cell.length_b   1.000
_cell.length_c   1.000
_cell.angle_alpha   90.00
_cell.angle_beta   90.00
_cell.angle_gamma   90.00
#
_symmetry.space_group_name_H-M   'P 1'
#
loop_
_entity.id
_entity.type
_entity.pdbx_description
1 polymer ?
#
loop_
_entity_poly.entity_id
_entity_poly.type
_entity_poly.pdbx_seq_one_letter_code
_entity_poly.pdbx_strand_id
1 'polypeptide(L)'
;LGDVYKRQLDLLGLQPQLLKALKETGTPLVVVYIEGRPLEKEWAAENADALLTAYYPGQEGGNAIAEVIFGKYNPAGRLPITVPRSVGQIPVYYNRRAPQLHPYVEGDASPRYPFGYGLSYTTFDYSGLNLLPGDDGTLTVEATVTNSGDRDGEEVVQLYLHPEYAATVQPLMRLADFRRVSIPKGESRKVCFTLPVSAFEIIGPDYKPMLQKGSWDIMVGASSADIRLKGSHVM
;
A
#
# COMPACT_ATOMS: atom_id res chain seq x y z
N LEU A 1 -14.54 28.56 10.46
CA LEU A 1 -13.26 28.04 9.94
C LEU A 1 -12.70 26.89 10.78
N GLY A 2 -12.88 26.88 12.10
CA GLY A 2 -12.37 25.79 12.96
C GLY A 2 -12.98 24.42 12.67
N ASP A 3 -14.24 24.33 12.27
CA ASP A 3 -14.93 23.08 11.93
C ASP A 3 -14.48 22.48 10.60
N VAL A 4 -14.09 23.31 9.64
CA VAL A 4 -13.60 22.86 8.34
C VAL A 4 -12.29 22.07 8.50
N TYR A 5 -11.46 22.45 9.45
CA TYR A 5 -10.18 21.77 9.69
C TYR A 5 -10.30 20.51 10.54
N LYS A 6 -11.27 20.44 11.45
CA LYS A 6 -11.45 19.30 12.38
C LYS A 6 -12.10 18.07 11.71
N ARG A 7 -12.82 18.26 10.59
CA ARG A 7 -13.53 17.18 9.89
C ARG A 7 -13.03 16.94 8.46
N GLN A 8 -11.78 17.26 8.19
CA GLN A 8 -11.23 17.15 6.82
C GLN A 8 -11.23 15.73 6.25
N LEU A 9 -11.26 14.71 7.09
CA LEU A 9 -11.30 13.30 6.68
C LEU A 9 -12.63 12.62 6.94
N ASP A 10 -13.58 13.27 7.59
CA ASP A 10 -14.92 12.71 7.81
C ASP A 10 -15.78 12.85 6.55
N LEU A 11 -16.76 11.95 6.42
CA LEU A 11 -17.84 12.10 5.45
C LEU A 11 -18.71 13.30 5.81
N LEU A 12 -19.07 14.09 4.80
CA LEU A 12 -19.81 15.34 4.99
C LEU A 12 -21.34 15.14 5.08
N GLY A 13 -21.99 16.03 5.83
CA GLY A 13 -23.45 16.13 5.88
C GLY A 13 -24.11 14.86 6.40
N LEU A 14 -25.13 14.37 5.68
CA LEU A 14 -25.94 13.21 6.07
C LEU A 14 -25.41 11.86 5.50
N GLN A 15 -24.25 11.84 4.84
CA GLN A 15 -23.71 10.61 4.26
C GLN A 15 -23.50 9.49 5.30
N PRO A 16 -22.97 9.76 6.52
CA PRO A 16 -22.84 8.72 7.54
C PRO A 16 -24.19 8.14 8.00
N GLN A 17 -25.21 8.99 8.12
CA GLN A 17 -26.55 8.55 8.47
C GLN A 17 -27.19 7.71 7.35
N LEU A 18 -26.99 8.09 6.09
CA LEU A 18 -27.45 7.32 4.94
C LEU A 18 -26.84 5.92 4.92
N LEU A 19 -25.55 5.79 5.13
CA LEU A 19 -24.86 4.49 5.20
C LEU A 19 -25.45 3.59 6.27
N LYS A 20 -25.71 4.14 7.47
CA LYS A 20 -26.31 3.40 8.59
C LYS A 20 -27.73 2.95 8.27
N ALA A 21 -28.57 3.85 7.75
CA ALA A 21 -29.93 3.55 7.37
C ALA A 21 -30.03 2.47 6.25
N LEU A 22 -29.11 2.51 5.28
CA LEU A 22 -29.05 1.49 4.24
C LEU A 22 -28.63 0.12 4.82
N LYS A 23 -27.69 0.07 5.74
CA LYS A 23 -27.27 -1.19 6.39
C LYS A 23 -28.40 -1.80 7.23
N GLU A 24 -29.23 -0.98 7.88
CA GLU A 24 -30.39 -1.43 8.67
C GLU A 24 -31.46 -2.14 7.81
N THR A 25 -31.47 -1.94 6.50
CA THR A 25 -32.39 -2.67 5.60
C THR A 25 -32.07 -4.16 5.47
N GLY A 26 -30.90 -4.59 5.91
CA GLY A 26 -30.43 -5.97 5.77
C GLY A 26 -29.99 -6.34 4.35
N THR A 27 -30.03 -5.42 3.40
CA THR A 27 -29.55 -5.63 2.03
C THR A 27 -28.01 -5.54 1.98
N PRO A 28 -27.31 -6.37 1.17
CA PRO A 28 -25.87 -6.23 0.99
C PRO A 28 -25.47 -4.81 0.55
N LEU A 29 -24.52 -4.23 1.24
CA LEU A 29 -24.09 -2.85 1.06
C LEU A 29 -22.71 -2.77 0.41
N VAL A 30 -22.65 -2.27 -0.82
CA VAL A 30 -21.40 -1.91 -1.51
C VAL A 30 -21.20 -0.40 -1.43
N VAL A 31 -20.09 0.03 -0.88
CA VAL A 31 -19.78 1.46 -0.72
C VAL A 31 -18.65 1.85 -1.65
N VAL A 32 -18.91 2.86 -2.50
CA VAL A 32 -17.91 3.43 -3.42
C VAL A 32 -17.59 4.86 -3.00
N TYR A 33 -16.36 5.11 -2.61
CA TYR A 33 -15.88 6.45 -2.29
C TYR A 33 -15.33 7.13 -3.55
N ILE A 34 -15.93 8.26 -3.92
CA ILE A 34 -15.39 9.20 -4.90
C ILE A 34 -14.78 10.35 -4.12
N GLU A 35 -13.45 10.38 -4.02
CA GLU A 35 -12.75 11.21 -3.05
C GLU A 35 -11.40 11.70 -3.56
N GLY A 36 -10.98 12.91 -3.17
CA GLY A 36 -9.65 13.46 -3.49
C GLY A 36 -8.63 13.37 -2.35
N ARG A 37 -8.98 12.70 -1.25
CA ARG A 37 -8.16 12.54 -0.05
C ARG A 37 -8.60 11.27 0.71
N PRO A 38 -7.77 10.70 1.59
CA PRO A 38 -8.08 9.45 2.29
C PRO A 38 -9.12 9.71 3.40
N LEU A 39 -10.40 9.79 3.02
CA LEU A 39 -11.48 9.95 3.99
C LEU A 39 -11.51 8.78 4.98
N GLU A 40 -11.99 9.06 6.19
CA GLU A 40 -12.22 8.04 7.20
C GLU A 40 -13.21 6.99 6.69
N LYS A 41 -12.88 5.73 6.88
CA LYS A 41 -13.66 4.59 6.40
C LYS A 41 -13.96 3.56 7.50
N GLU A 42 -13.69 3.90 8.78
CA GLU A 42 -13.75 2.93 9.85
C GLU A 42 -15.13 2.24 9.91
N TRP A 43 -16.21 3.03 9.97
CA TRP A 43 -17.55 2.46 10.00
C TRP A 43 -17.87 1.63 8.73
N ALA A 44 -17.54 2.15 7.54
CA ALA A 44 -17.83 1.45 6.29
C ALA A 44 -17.01 0.16 6.16
N ALA A 45 -15.76 0.17 6.61
CA ALA A 45 -14.90 -1.00 6.59
C ALA A 45 -15.35 -2.13 7.52
N GLU A 46 -16.10 -1.80 8.58
CA GLU A 46 -16.65 -2.77 9.54
C GLU A 46 -18.05 -3.26 9.17
N ASN A 47 -18.80 -2.46 8.43
CA ASN A 47 -20.24 -2.69 8.22
C ASN A 47 -20.63 -2.93 6.76
N ALA A 48 -19.86 -2.43 5.78
CA ALA A 48 -20.14 -2.68 4.37
C ALA A 48 -19.69 -4.09 3.95
N ASP A 49 -20.41 -4.69 3.01
CA ASP A 49 -20.07 -6.00 2.46
C ASP A 49 -18.96 -5.90 1.40
N ALA A 50 -18.82 -4.73 0.76
CA ALA A 50 -17.69 -4.38 -0.09
C ALA A 50 -17.41 -2.88 -0.05
N LEU A 51 -16.12 -2.52 -0.20
CA LEU A 51 -15.66 -1.14 -0.14
C LEU A 51 -14.67 -0.87 -1.29
N LEU A 52 -14.97 0.17 -2.06
CA LEU A 52 -14.16 0.61 -3.20
C LEU A 52 -13.80 2.09 -3.07
N THR A 53 -12.54 2.43 -3.27
CA THR A 53 -12.09 3.82 -3.45
C THR A 53 -11.80 4.06 -4.93
N ALA A 54 -12.55 4.97 -5.54
CA ALA A 54 -12.45 5.30 -6.96
C ALA A 54 -11.69 6.61 -7.22
N TYR A 55 -11.33 7.37 -6.19
CA TYR A 55 -10.73 8.70 -6.31
C TYR A 55 -11.54 9.62 -7.26
N TYR A 56 -10.90 10.22 -8.25
CA TYR A 56 -11.54 10.98 -9.32
C TYR A 56 -11.49 10.18 -10.62
N PRO A 57 -12.50 9.32 -10.90
CA PRO A 57 -12.41 8.31 -11.94
C PRO A 57 -12.61 8.86 -13.36
N GLY A 58 -12.91 10.14 -13.52
CA GLY A 58 -13.09 10.77 -14.83
C GLY A 58 -14.40 10.39 -15.53
N GLN A 59 -14.47 10.66 -16.84
CA GLN A 59 -15.68 10.50 -17.65
C GLN A 59 -16.17 9.05 -17.69
N GLU A 60 -15.29 8.08 -17.82
CA GLU A 60 -15.60 6.65 -17.87
C GLU A 60 -15.72 5.99 -16.49
N GLY A 61 -15.70 6.78 -15.42
CA GLY A 61 -15.71 6.28 -14.05
C GLY A 61 -16.88 5.37 -13.72
N GLY A 62 -18.08 5.69 -14.20
CA GLY A 62 -19.26 4.86 -14.00
C GLY A 62 -19.11 3.46 -14.60
N ASN A 63 -18.60 3.38 -15.83
CA ASN A 63 -18.34 2.12 -16.51
C ASN A 63 -17.26 1.31 -15.77
N ALA A 64 -16.13 1.95 -15.43
CA ALA A 64 -15.04 1.29 -14.72
C ALA A 64 -15.45 0.74 -13.35
N ILE A 65 -16.22 1.51 -12.57
CA ILE A 65 -16.76 1.09 -11.26
C ILE A 65 -17.72 -0.10 -11.45
N ALA A 66 -18.62 -0.04 -12.41
CA ALA A 66 -19.55 -1.12 -12.70
C ALA A 66 -18.82 -2.41 -13.13
N GLU A 67 -17.81 -2.31 -13.98
CA GLU A 67 -17.01 -3.47 -14.42
C GLU A 67 -16.27 -4.15 -13.26
N VAL A 68 -15.79 -3.38 -12.29
CA VAL A 68 -15.20 -3.94 -11.06
C VAL A 68 -16.31 -4.61 -10.24
N ILE A 69 -17.40 -3.91 -9.91
CA ILE A 69 -18.45 -4.44 -9.02
C ILE A 69 -19.06 -5.74 -9.59
N PHE A 70 -19.31 -5.79 -10.91
CA PHE A 70 -19.87 -6.97 -11.55
C PHE A 70 -18.83 -8.01 -12.00
N GLY A 71 -17.57 -7.83 -11.64
CA GLY A 71 -16.50 -8.82 -11.84
C GLY A 71 -16.03 -8.98 -13.28
N LYS A 72 -16.37 -8.05 -14.17
CA LYS A 72 -15.79 -8.00 -15.53
C LYS A 72 -14.31 -7.65 -15.51
N TYR A 73 -13.91 -6.78 -14.61
CA TYR A 73 -12.54 -6.37 -14.41
C TYR A 73 -12.06 -6.78 -13.02
N ASN A 74 -10.94 -7.45 -12.93
CA ASN A 74 -10.31 -7.79 -11.67
C ASN A 74 -9.48 -6.59 -11.17
N PRO A 75 -9.81 -5.96 -10.02
CA PRO A 75 -9.12 -4.76 -9.57
C PRO A 75 -7.65 -5.06 -9.22
N ALA A 76 -6.76 -4.18 -9.67
CA ALA A 76 -5.32 -4.23 -9.40
C ALA A 76 -4.80 -2.95 -8.74
N GLY A 77 -5.65 -1.97 -8.48
CA GLY A 77 -5.29 -0.70 -7.84
C GLY A 77 -4.74 -0.92 -6.43
N ARG A 78 -3.73 -0.12 -6.09
CA ARG A 78 -3.15 -0.09 -4.74
C ARG A 78 -3.20 1.33 -4.20
N LEU A 79 -3.46 1.47 -2.90
CA LEU A 79 -3.56 2.76 -2.25
C LEU A 79 -2.21 3.50 -2.30
N PRO A 80 -2.15 4.69 -2.89
CA PRO A 80 -0.93 5.51 -2.94
C PRO A 80 -0.70 6.31 -1.65
N ILE A 81 -1.55 6.12 -0.67
CA ILE A 81 -1.52 6.83 0.61
C ILE A 81 -2.02 5.90 1.72
N THR A 82 -1.51 6.08 2.92
CA THR A 82 -2.03 5.41 4.13
C THR A 82 -3.38 6.00 4.52
N VAL A 83 -4.38 5.18 4.82
CA VAL A 83 -5.71 5.60 5.27
C VAL A 83 -5.79 5.49 6.78
N PRO A 84 -5.98 6.59 7.51
CA PRO A 84 -6.09 6.58 8.97
C PRO A 84 -7.43 5.96 9.43
N ARG A 85 -7.49 5.55 10.70
CA ARG A 85 -8.74 5.14 11.35
C ARG A 85 -9.61 6.34 11.72
N SER A 86 -8.95 7.44 12.11
CA SER A 86 -9.62 8.68 12.47
C SER A 86 -8.75 9.89 12.19
N VAL A 87 -9.36 11.07 12.19
CA VAL A 87 -8.65 12.36 12.07
C VAL A 87 -7.57 12.53 13.16
N GLY A 88 -7.82 12.00 14.36
CA GLY A 88 -6.87 12.06 15.49
C GLY A 88 -5.58 11.27 15.28
N GLN A 89 -5.54 10.36 14.29
CA GLN A 89 -4.35 9.54 14.01
C GLN A 89 -3.32 10.26 13.12
N ILE A 90 -3.67 11.41 12.53
CA ILE A 90 -2.74 12.14 11.64
C ILE A 90 -1.63 12.81 12.45
N PRO A 91 -0.35 12.74 11.99
CA PRO A 91 0.13 12.14 10.73
C PRO A 91 0.34 10.63 10.81
N VAL A 92 -0.04 9.89 9.77
CA VAL A 92 0.12 8.46 9.65
C VAL A 92 0.87 8.11 8.35
N TYR A 93 2.16 7.83 8.48
CA TYR A 93 3.04 7.52 7.34
C TYR A 93 3.48 6.07 7.37
N TYR A 94 3.50 5.40 6.20
CA TYR A 94 4.05 4.05 6.07
C TYR A 94 5.56 4.04 6.32
N ASN A 95 6.26 5.10 5.88
CA ASN A 95 7.70 5.30 6.02
C ASN A 95 8.06 6.07 7.30
N ARG A 96 7.31 5.84 8.38
CA ARG A 96 7.60 6.44 9.68
C ARG A 96 8.96 6.01 10.24
N ARG A 97 9.48 6.80 11.16
CA ARG A 97 10.67 6.46 11.95
C ARG A 97 10.26 5.72 13.22
N ALA A 98 11.09 4.80 13.70
CA ALA A 98 10.91 4.22 15.03
C ALA A 98 11.33 5.23 16.12
N PRO A 99 10.70 5.26 17.28
CA PRO A 99 9.55 4.55 17.80
C PRO A 99 8.26 5.41 17.81
N GLN A 100 7.76 5.82 16.66
CA GLN A 100 6.65 6.78 16.56
C GLN A 100 5.24 6.17 16.73
N LEU A 101 5.11 4.88 16.99
CA LEU A 101 3.84 4.26 17.28
C LEU A 101 3.75 3.95 18.78
N HIS A 102 3.09 4.85 19.51
CA HIS A 102 2.56 4.52 20.82
C HIS A 102 1.08 4.12 20.63
N PRO A 103 0.67 2.96 21.12
CA PRO A 103 -0.76 2.63 21.12
C PRO A 103 -1.51 3.68 21.92
N TYR A 104 -2.60 4.20 21.37
CA TYR A 104 -3.53 5.00 22.13
C TYR A 104 -4.21 4.12 23.18
N VAL A 105 -4.57 4.72 24.32
CA VAL A 105 -5.28 4.00 25.40
C VAL A 105 -6.61 3.39 24.88
N GLU A 106 -7.22 4.02 23.87
CA GLU A 106 -8.54 3.70 23.36
C GLU A 106 -8.53 3.16 21.90
N GLY A 107 -7.39 2.77 21.33
CA GLY A 107 -7.39 2.32 19.96
C GLY A 107 -6.08 1.76 19.42
N ASP A 108 -6.20 1.03 18.32
CA ASP A 108 -5.08 0.51 17.56
C ASP A 108 -4.33 1.66 16.87
N ALA A 109 -3.01 1.71 17.06
CA ALA A 109 -2.14 2.68 16.40
C ALA A 109 -1.88 2.37 14.91
N SER A 110 -2.25 1.17 14.43
CA SER A 110 -2.14 0.82 13.01
C SER A 110 -3.13 1.60 12.15
N PRO A 111 -2.80 1.95 10.91
CA PRO A 111 -3.76 2.57 10.00
C PRO A 111 -4.92 1.62 9.67
N ARG A 112 -6.04 2.16 9.20
CA ARG A 112 -7.14 1.33 8.70
C ARG A 112 -6.71 0.55 7.45
N TYR A 113 -6.09 1.24 6.49
CA TYR A 113 -5.47 0.61 5.33
C TYR A 113 -4.05 1.15 5.15
N PRO A 114 -3.04 0.27 5.06
CA PRO A 114 -1.66 0.69 4.86
C PRO A 114 -1.43 1.20 3.43
N PHE A 115 -0.34 1.94 3.25
CA PHE A 115 0.18 2.28 1.92
C PHE A 115 0.42 1.02 1.08
N GLY A 116 0.05 1.08 -0.19
CA GLY A 116 0.20 -0.05 -1.10
C GLY A 116 -0.89 -1.12 -1.00
N TYR A 117 -1.83 -1.01 -0.06
CA TYR A 117 -2.92 -1.98 0.14
C TYR A 117 -3.92 -1.96 -1.02
N GLY A 118 -4.44 -3.13 -1.35
CA GLY A 118 -5.55 -3.34 -2.28
C GLY A 118 -5.86 -4.82 -2.42
N LEU A 119 -7.11 -5.14 -2.75
CA LEU A 119 -7.58 -6.50 -2.95
C LEU A 119 -7.64 -6.85 -4.44
N SER A 120 -7.66 -8.13 -4.73
CA SER A 120 -7.90 -8.71 -6.04
C SER A 120 -8.97 -9.80 -5.93
N TYR A 121 -9.62 -10.15 -7.03
CA TYR A 121 -10.53 -11.30 -7.10
C TYR A 121 -9.78 -12.63 -7.30
N THR A 122 -8.44 -12.59 -7.32
CA THR A 122 -7.57 -13.75 -7.31
C THR A 122 -6.51 -13.63 -6.22
N THR A 123 -5.73 -14.67 -6.01
CA THR A 123 -4.67 -14.71 -4.99
C THR A 123 -3.30 -14.84 -5.64
N PHE A 124 -2.28 -14.25 -5.01
CA PHE A 124 -0.92 -14.28 -5.51
C PHE A 124 0.04 -14.78 -4.43
N ASP A 125 0.88 -15.73 -4.79
CA ASP A 125 1.95 -16.26 -3.95
C ASP A 125 3.30 -15.74 -4.43
N TYR A 126 4.18 -15.45 -3.48
CA TYR A 126 5.51 -14.91 -3.73
C TYR A 126 6.57 -15.94 -3.34
N SER A 127 7.60 -16.11 -4.18
CA SER A 127 8.69 -17.06 -3.93
C SER A 127 9.97 -16.65 -4.65
N GLY A 128 11.07 -17.36 -4.40
CA GLY A 128 12.29 -17.30 -5.20
C GLY A 128 12.97 -15.93 -5.19
N LEU A 129 13.14 -15.32 -3.99
CA LEU A 129 13.91 -14.07 -3.87
C LEU A 129 15.39 -14.34 -4.17
N ASN A 130 15.92 -13.67 -5.19
CA ASN A 130 17.33 -13.66 -5.54
C ASN A 130 17.86 -12.23 -5.52
N LEU A 131 19.02 -12.05 -4.91
CA LEU A 131 19.74 -10.78 -4.85
C LEU A 131 21.05 -10.95 -5.62
N LEU A 132 21.18 -10.25 -6.74
CA LEU A 132 22.29 -10.39 -7.68
C LEU A 132 23.05 -9.06 -7.75
N PRO A 133 24.17 -8.93 -7.01
CA PRO A 133 25.04 -7.75 -7.10
C PRO A 133 25.68 -7.65 -8.49
N GLY A 134 25.68 -6.45 -9.06
CA GLY A 134 26.42 -6.12 -10.28
C GLY A 134 27.80 -5.57 -9.96
N ASP A 135 28.75 -5.74 -10.89
CA ASP A 135 30.13 -5.23 -10.76
C ASP A 135 30.20 -3.69 -10.69
N ASP A 136 29.16 -3.01 -11.16
CA ASP A 136 29.00 -1.56 -11.14
C ASP A 136 28.35 -1.04 -9.83
N GLY A 137 28.13 -1.92 -8.86
CA GLY A 137 27.46 -1.63 -7.59
C GLY A 137 25.95 -1.55 -7.66
N THR A 138 25.33 -1.88 -8.79
CA THR A 138 23.88 -2.09 -8.88
C THR A 138 23.46 -3.35 -8.15
N LEU A 139 22.18 -3.44 -7.76
CA LEU A 139 21.59 -4.66 -7.24
C LEU A 139 20.36 -5.04 -8.06
N THR A 140 20.40 -6.22 -8.69
CA THR A 140 19.19 -6.80 -9.27
C THR A 140 18.47 -7.65 -8.25
N VAL A 141 17.20 -7.34 -8.02
CA VAL A 141 16.30 -8.07 -7.13
C VAL A 141 15.29 -8.82 -7.97
N GLU A 142 15.26 -10.14 -7.87
CA GLU A 142 14.33 -10.99 -8.59
C GLU A 142 13.39 -11.68 -7.61
N ALA A 143 12.13 -11.80 -7.98
CA ALA A 143 11.13 -12.58 -7.27
C ALA A 143 10.19 -13.24 -8.28
N THR A 144 9.59 -14.36 -7.89
CA THR A 144 8.56 -15.04 -8.67
C THR A 144 7.21 -14.82 -8.01
N VAL A 145 6.23 -14.37 -8.80
CA VAL A 145 4.84 -14.23 -8.36
C VAL A 145 3.97 -15.21 -9.15
N THR A 146 3.20 -16.00 -8.44
CA THR A 146 2.30 -17.02 -8.99
C THR A 146 0.86 -16.63 -8.70
N ASN A 147 0.01 -16.63 -9.72
CA ASN A 147 -1.43 -16.52 -9.53
C ASN A 147 -1.98 -17.87 -9.11
N SER A 148 -2.23 -18.05 -7.81
CA SER A 148 -2.75 -19.29 -7.22
C SER A 148 -4.27 -19.32 -7.12
N GLY A 149 -4.97 -18.27 -7.56
CA GLY A 149 -6.41 -18.23 -7.56
C GLY A 149 -7.04 -18.78 -8.84
N ASP A 150 -8.30 -18.46 -9.05
CA ASP A 150 -9.13 -19.04 -10.11
C ASP A 150 -9.44 -18.12 -11.29
N ARG A 151 -8.86 -16.91 -11.30
CA ARG A 151 -9.05 -15.88 -12.34
C ARG A 151 -7.73 -15.27 -12.76
N ASP A 152 -7.70 -14.76 -13.99
CA ASP A 152 -6.61 -13.89 -14.42
C ASP A 152 -6.58 -12.62 -13.58
N GLY A 153 -5.38 -12.11 -13.31
CA GLY A 153 -5.23 -10.90 -12.51
C GLY A 153 -3.93 -10.17 -12.74
N GLU A 154 -3.88 -8.99 -12.16
CA GLU A 154 -2.66 -8.19 -12.15
C GLU A 154 -2.23 -7.95 -10.70
N GLU A 155 -0.95 -8.12 -10.43
CA GLU A 155 -0.35 -7.85 -9.13
C GLU A 155 0.57 -6.63 -9.22
N VAL A 156 0.58 -5.82 -8.16
CA VAL A 156 1.53 -4.72 -8.00
C VAL A 156 2.57 -5.12 -6.97
N VAL A 157 3.65 -5.66 -7.47
CA VAL A 157 4.80 -6.10 -6.66
C VAL A 157 5.60 -4.87 -6.21
N GLN A 158 5.79 -4.71 -4.91
CA GLN A 158 6.41 -3.55 -4.29
C GLN A 158 7.73 -3.93 -3.65
N LEU A 159 8.77 -3.15 -3.92
CA LEU A 159 10.13 -3.34 -3.37
C LEU A 159 10.44 -2.23 -2.37
N TYR A 160 10.77 -2.61 -1.15
CA TYR A 160 11.09 -1.70 -0.06
C TYR A 160 12.53 -1.94 0.43
N LEU A 161 13.16 -0.87 0.89
CA LEU A 161 14.52 -0.86 1.44
C LEU A 161 14.52 -0.31 2.86
N HIS A 162 15.41 -0.85 3.70
CA HIS A 162 15.74 -0.30 5.00
C HIS A 162 17.20 -0.58 5.33
N PRO A 163 18.04 0.41 5.68
CA PRO A 163 19.38 0.17 6.20
C PRO A 163 19.29 -0.31 7.64
N GLU A 164 19.96 -1.43 7.97
CA GLU A 164 19.99 -1.98 9.34
C GLU A 164 20.58 -0.97 10.33
N TYR A 165 21.66 -0.31 9.91
CA TYR A 165 22.31 0.78 10.65
C TYR A 165 22.56 1.94 9.68
N ALA A 166 22.38 3.15 10.14
CA ALA A 166 22.59 4.33 9.30
C ALA A 166 23.17 5.51 10.10
N ALA A 167 23.91 6.37 9.39
CA ALA A 167 24.52 7.57 9.97
C ALA A 167 23.48 8.58 10.50
N THR A 168 22.25 8.52 9.99
CA THR A 168 21.11 9.35 10.43
C THR A 168 19.89 8.48 10.58
N VAL A 169 18.91 8.92 11.39
CA VAL A 169 17.66 8.18 11.61
C VAL A 169 16.91 8.00 10.29
N GLN A 170 16.70 6.76 9.91
CA GLN A 170 16.00 6.37 8.68
C GLN A 170 14.58 5.87 8.94
N PRO A 171 13.68 5.95 7.94
CA PRO A 171 12.38 5.29 8.00
C PRO A 171 12.51 3.78 8.16
N LEU A 172 11.51 3.14 8.81
CA LEU A 172 11.44 1.68 8.94
C LEU A 172 11.41 0.95 7.60
N MET A 173 10.94 1.62 6.56
CA MET A 173 11.00 1.16 5.17
C MET A 173 10.80 2.32 4.21
N ARG A 174 11.31 2.19 3.03
CA ARG A 174 11.16 3.14 1.92
C ARG A 174 10.84 2.36 0.65
N LEU A 175 9.74 2.68 -0.03
CA LEU A 175 9.46 2.13 -1.35
C LEU A 175 10.57 2.57 -2.32
N ALA A 176 11.26 1.60 -2.90
CA ALA A 176 12.34 1.83 -3.85
C ALA A 176 11.86 1.71 -5.30
N ASP A 177 11.02 0.72 -5.58
CA ASP A 177 10.45 0.48 -6.91
C ASP A 177 9.15 -0.35 -6.79
N PHE A 178 8.38 -0.42 -7.87
CA PHE A 178 7.23 -1.30 -8.00
C PHE A 178 7.02 -1.72 -9.45
N ARG A 179 6.36 -2.88 -9.64
CA ARG A 179 5.98 -3.39 -10.96
C ARG A 179 4.55 -3.89 -10.92
N ARG A 180 3.76 -3.44 -11.89
CA ARG A 180 2.45 -4.03 -12.18
C ARG A 180 2.63 -5.10 -13.24
N VAL A 181 2.23 -6.34 -12.93
CA VAL A 181 2.40 -7.51 -13.79
C VAL A 181 1.09 -8.25 -13.96
N SER A 182 0.77 -8.58 -15.21
CA SER A 182 -0.38 -9.43 -15.54
C SER A 182 0.03 -10.90 -15.43
N ILE A 183 -0.74 -11.67 -14.69
CA ILE A 183 -0.46 -13.09 -14.42
C ILE A 183 -1.77 -13.87 -14.64
N PRO A 184 -1.87 -14.62 -15.75
CA PRO A 184 -2.98 -15.53 -15.98
C PRO A 184 -3.14 -16.55 -14.84
N LYS A 185 -4.36 -17.05 -14.67
CA LYS A 185 -4.67 -18.11 -13.71
C LYS A 185 -3.70 -19.28 -13.81
N GLY A 186 -3.13 -19.66 -12.66
CA GLY A 186 -2.21 -20.78 -12.55
C GLY A 186 -0.81 -20.55 -13.10
N GLU A 187 -0.54 -19.36 -13.67
CA GLU A 187 0.78 -19.02 -14.18
C GLU A 187 1.65 -18.29 -13.16
N SER A 188 2.95 -18.27 -13.45
CA SER A 188 3.96 -17.54 -12.69
C SER A 188 4.66 -16.53 -13.56
N ARG A 189 5.07 -15.42 -12.97
CA ARG A 189 5.90 -14.41 -13.61
C ARG A 189 7.11 -14.07 -12.74
N LYS A 190 8.26 -14.02 -13.36
CA LYS A 190 9.48 -13.48 -12.76
C LYS A 190 9.41 -11.96 -12.83
N VAL A 191 9.59 -11.30 -11.70
CA VAL A 191 9.64 -9.85 -11.57
C VAL A 191 11.07 -9.46 -11.21
N CYS A 192 11.63 -8.50 -11.93
CA CYS A 192 13.00 -8.03 -11.75
C CYS A 192 12.99 -6.52 -11.48
N PHE A 193 13.75 -6.10 -10.49
CA PHE A 193 14.05 -4.71 -10.19
C PHE A 193 15.55 -4.51 -10.28
N THR A 194 15.99 -3.42 -10.90
CA THR A 194 17.40 -3.04 -10.92
C THR A 194 17.58 -1.75 -10.13
N LEU A 195 18.22 -1.86 -8.99
CA LEU A 195 18.49 -0.77 -8.08
C LEU A 195 19.87 -0.17 -8.43
N PRO A 196 19.94 1.12 -8.77
CA PRO A 196 21.21 1.82 -8.93
C PRO A 196 21.86 2.04 -7.56
N VAL A 197 23.16 2.35 -7.54
CA VAL A 197 23.89 2.70 -6.31
C VAL A 197 23.20 3.81 -5.51
N SER A 198 22.61 4.78 -6.20
CA SER A 198 21.86 5.88 -5.57
C SER A 198 20.61 5.43 -4.80
N ALA A 199 20.08 4.23 -5.05
CA ALA A 199 19.01 3.66 -4.23
C ALA A 199 19.45 3.38 -2.78
N PHE A 200 20.75 3.29 -2.53
CA PHE A 200 21.35 3.07 -1.21
C PHE A 200 21.91 4.34 -0.58
N GLU A 201 21.55 5.50 -1.12
CA GLU A 201 21.89 6.79 -0.52
C GLU A 201 20.87 7.21 0.53
N ILE A 202 21.40 7.86 1.57
CA ILE A 202 20.63 8.54 2.61
C ILE A 202 21.05 10.02 2.67
N ILE A 203 20.27 10.83 3.37
CA ILE A 203 20.71 12.20 3.69
C ILE A 203 21.57 12.13 4.95
N GLY A 204 22.84 12.50 4.79
CA GLY A 204 23.84 12.50 5.84
C GLY A 204 23.68 13.66 6.84
N PRO A 205 24.55 13.71 7.86
CA PRO A 205 24.52 14.77 8.88
C PRO A 205 24.78 16.18 8.33
N ASP A 206 25.42 16.28 7.16
CA ASP A 206 25.70 17.53 6.44
C ASP A 206 24.56 17.93 5.48
N TYR A 207 23.40 17.24 5.56
CA TYR A 207 22.24 17.42 4.69
C TYR A 207 22.47 17.12 3.21
N LYS A 208 23.50 16.34 2.88
CA LYS A 208 23.80 15.92 1.51
C LYS A 208 23.54 14.43 1.32
N PRO A 209 23.22 13.98 0.09
CA PRO A 209 23.17 12.57 -0.23
C PRO A 209 24.53 11.91 0.02
N MET A 210 24.50 10.77 0.69
CA MET A 210 25.69 9.94 0.94
C MET A 210 25.32 8.47 0.78
N LEU A 211 26.23 7.69 0.18
CA LEU A 211 26.08 6.24 0.12
C LEU A 211 26.19 5.66 1.52
N GLN A 212 25.14 4.99 1.97
CA GLN A 212 25.11 4.31 3.25
C GLN A 212 25.65 2.90 3.07
N LYS A 213 26.89 2.69 3.52
CA LYS A 213 27.52 1.37 3.57
C LYS A 213 26.94 0.51 4.71
N GLY A 214 27.00 -0.80 4.53
CA GLY A 214 26.54 -1.78 5.51
C GLY A 214 25.36 -2.59 5.01
N SER A 215 24.72 -3.30 5.93
CA SER A 215 23.60 -4.21 5.63
C SER A 215 22.30 -3.44 5.36
N TRP A 216 21.60 -3.84 4.32
CA TRP A 216 20.30 -3.34 3.93
C TRP A 216 19.29 -4.48 3.87
N ASP A 217 18.16 -4.28 4.49
CA ASP A 217 16.99 -5.12 4.30
C ASP A 217 16.38 -4.84 2.91
N ILE A 218 16.18 -5.91 2.14
CA ILE A 218 15.51 -5.92 0.84
C ILE A 218 14.19 -6.66 1.02
N MET A 219 13.08 -5.95 0.86
CA MET A 219 11.76 -6.47 1.18
C MET A 219 10.85 -6.39 -0.03
N VAL A 220 10.25 -7.51 -0.44
CA VAL A 220 9.29 -7.58 -1.54
C VAL A 220 7.93 -7.97 -0.99
N GLY A 221 6.88 -7.24 -1.36
CA GLY A 221 5.56 -7.49 -0.83
C GLY A 221 4.42 -6.91 -1.67
N ALA A 222 3.20 -7.14 -1.21
CA ALA A 222 1.97 -6.66 -1.81
C ALA A 222 1.51 -5.31 -1.22
N SER A 223 2.07 -4.91 -0.08
CA SER A 223 1.86 -3.59 0.54
C SER A 223 2.95 -3.33 1.59
N SER A 224 2.97 -2.12 2.16
CA SER A 224 3.90 -1.77 3.26
C SER A 224 3.68 -2.58 4.55
N ALA A 225 2.54 -3.21 4.71
CA ALA A 225 2.21 -4.09 5.85
C ALA A 225 2.15 -5.57 5.47
N ASP A 226 2.30 -5.90 4.20
CA ASP A 226 2.27 -7.27 3.69
C ASP A 226 3.56 -7.58 2.92
N ILE A 227 4.64 -7.74 3.67
CA ILE A 227 5.94 -8.15 3.13
C ILE A 227 5.98 -9.67 3.04
N ARG A 228 6.15 -10.18 1.83
CA ARG A 228 6.12 -11.61 1.51
C ARG A 228 7.51 -12.24 1.46
N LEU A 229 8.50 -11.51 0.98
CA LEU A 229 9.88 -11.97 0.87
C LEU A 229 10.82 -10.94 1.49
N LYS A 230 11.83 -11.43 2.20
CA LYS A 230 12.85 -10.60 2.82
C LYS A 230 14.23 -11.22 2.63
N GLY A 231 15.21 -10.40 2.28
CA GLY A 231 16.62 -10.73 2.20
C GLY A 231 17.46 -9.58 2.66
N SER A 232 18.78 -9.75 2.67
CA SER A 232 19.73 -8.68 3.00
C SER A 232 20.82 -8.57 1.96
N HIS A 233 21.31 -7.35 1.75
CA HIS A 233 22.44 -7.03 0.86
C HIS A 233 23.40 -6.09 1.56
N VAL A 234 24.70 -6.30 1.38
CA VAL A 234 25.75 -5.46 1.95
C VAL A 234 26.33 -4.56 0.87
N MET A 235 26.23 -3.24 1.10
CA MET A 235 26.81 -2.18 0.26
C MET A 235 28.22 -1.82 0.72
#